data_42c7d5f377cf4d5d169133fe44355759
#
_entry.id   42c7d5f377cf4d5d169133fe44355759
#
_cell.length_a   1.000
_cell.length_b   1.000
_cell.length_c   1.000
_cell.angle_alpha   90.00
_cell.angle_beta   90.00
_cell.angle_gamma   90.00
#
_symmetry.space_group_name_H-M   'P 1'
#
loop_
_entity.id
_entity.type
_entity.pdbx_description
1 polymer ?
#
loop_
_entity_poly.entity_id
_entity_poly.type
_entity_poly.pdbx_seq_one_letter_code
_entity_poly.pdbx_strand_id
1 'polypeptide(L)'
;WIVSTVVFHFVLFGVLAQRIGLGQFFVDLATVVAGRYTGGLAKVSVVSSALFGTISGSSIANTVSTGSLTIPNMKKNGYPGHFAGGVEAAASAGGQITPPIMGAAAFVLAEFLEMPYSTVVIAAAVPAAMHYIGVMSIVHFSAKKLGLRGLDPSMIPQFIDVLKKGWMTAIPLIVLIYVLFSGYSPHMAAFWGITAILIVGFINPHHRITIGDLLAGASQGVKYALSVGAVCAAIGVVVGVVNATGLGFRLGFMVTNSAVELGESLQGFLQFLPFVNFTINDITLFISLVLIAVTCILMGAGLPTTALYVMLATVAQPALAGLGVPPLASHLFVLYYGVISEITPPVCASAYAAAGIAGSNPFKTGLSACALGIGKLLVPMVFVYSPAMLIVLDDYFTYAEFFQTTLTCGLGVFMLSASVAGYFLVKMNGPSRVMFALAGLFLVSPNTTAMLYALVFCLPVLAHQVYARYFMKDDYADTKSHSAS
;
A
#
# COMPACT_ATOMS: atom_id res chain seq x y z
N TRP A 1 -13.13 -23.87 -1.05
CA TRP A 1 -13.63 -23.54 -2.38
C TRP A 1 -12.84 -22.37 -3.00
N ILE A 2 -12.86 -21.16 -2.44
CA ILE A 2 -12.24 -19.94 -3.02
C ILE A 2 -10.77 -20.15 -3.38
N VAL A 3 -9.99 -20.78 -2.50
CA VAL A 3 -8.55 -20.98 -2.72
C VAL A 3 -8.30 -21.90 -3.89
N SER A 4 -9.08 -22.99 -4.01
CA SER A 4 -8.93 -23.98 -5.09
C SER A 4 -9.48 -23.52 -6.44
N THR A 5 -10.40 -22.56 -6.45
CA THR A 5 -11.02 -22.05 -7.68
C THR A 5 -10.47 -20.67 -8.06
N VAL A 6 -10.78 -19.65 -7.28
CA VAL A 6 -10.43 -18.26 -7.64
C VAL A 6 -8.95 -18.00 -7.46
N VAL A 7 -8.41 -18.22 -6.24
CA VAL A 7 -7.00 -17.88 -5.93
C VAL A 7 -6.03 -18.65 -6.83
N PHE A 8 -6.30 -19.94 -7.07
CA PHE A 8 -5.48 -20.77 -7.96
C PHE A 8 -5.37 -20.16 -9.37
N HIS A 9 -6.51 -19.78 -9.98
CA HIS A 9 -6.51 -19.21 -11.33
C HIS A 9 -5.80 -17.87 -11.41
N PHE A 10 -5.97 -17.00 -10.42
CA PHE A 10 -5.28 -15.70 -10.42
C PHE A 10 -3.78 -15.82 -10.17
N VAL A 11 -3.35 -16.75 -9.29
CA VAL A 11 -1.93 -17.05 -9.10
C VAL A 11 -1.32 -17.60 -10.39
N LEU A 12 -2.02 -18.51 -11.06
CA LEU A 12 -1.57 -19.05 -12.35
C LEU A 12 -1.51 -17.96 -13.42
N PHE A 13 -2.53 -17.10 -13.51
CA PHE A 13 -2.52 -15.94 -14.39
C PHE A 13 -1.30 -15.05 -14.13
N GLY A 14 -1.03 -14.68 -12.88
CA GLY A 14 0.09 -13.81 -12.52
C GLY A 14 1.45 -14.40 -12.90
N VAL A 15 1.66 -15.70 -12.64
CA VAL A 15 2.90 -16.39 -13.00
C VAL A 15 3.08 -16.48 -14.52
N LEU A 16 2.03 -16.82 -15.27
CA LEU A 16 2.09 -16.92 -16.73
C LEU A 16 2.24 -15.54 -17.39
N ALA A 17 1.59 -14.50 -16.84
CA ALA A 17 1.72 -13.13 -17.32
C ALA A 17 3.17 -12.61 -17.25
N GLN A 18 3.91 -13.03 -16.22
CA GLN A 18 5.35 -12.73 -16.12
C GLN A 18 6.14 -13.34 -17.27
N ARG A 19 5.82 -14.58 -17.65
CA ARG A 19 6.53 -15.31 -18.70
C ARG A 19 6.37 -14.69 -20.09
N ILE A 20 5.23 -14.02 -20.38
CA ILE A 20 5.03 -13.29 -21.63
C ILE A 20 5.67 -11.91 -21.65
N GLY A 21 6.44 -11.52 -20.61
CA GLY A 21 7.16 -10.25 -20.57
C GLY A 21 6.38 -9.06 -20.01
N LEU A 22 5.21 -9.27 -19.39
CA LEU A 22 4.39 -8.19 -18.85
C LEU A 22 5.12 -7.39 -17.75
N GLY A 23 5.95 -8.06 -16.93
CA GLY A 23 6.76 -7.38 -15.91
C GLY A 23 7.78 -6.40 -16.53
N GLN A 24 8.47 -6.79 -17.60
CA GLN A 24 9.42 -5.90 -18.30
C GLN A 24 8.69 -4.71 -18.94
N PHE A 25 7.54 -4.95 -19.55
CA PHE A 25 6.71 -3.89 -20.12
C PHE A 25 6.31 -2.85 -19.06
N PHE A 26 5.99 -3.27 -17.83
CA PHE A 26 5.67 -2.35 -16.75
C PHE A 26 6.88 -1.54 -16.27
N VAL A 27 8.07 -2.13 -16.22
CA VAL A 27 9.31 -1.40 -15.88
C VAL A 27 9.63 -0.37 -16.96
N ASP A 28 9.50 -0.72 -18.23
CA ASP A 28 9.75 0.18 -19.35
C ASP A 28 8.74 1.33 -19.35
N LEU A 29 7.45 1.04 -19.15
CA LEU A 29 6.39 2.04 -19.04
C LEU A 29 6.63 2.99 -17.84
N ALA A 30 6.98 2.43 -16.69
CA ALA A 30 7.33 3.20 -15.48
C ALA A 30 8.54 4.11 -15.74
N THR A 31 9.52 3.64 -16.50
CA THR A 31 10.71 4.43 -16.86
C THR A 31 10.35 5.63 -17.73
N VAL A 32 9.45 5.45 -18.70
CA VAL A 32 8.95 6.55 -19.53
C VAL A 32 8.21 7.60 -18.68
N VAL A 33 7.34 7.15 -17.78
CA VAL A 33 6.47 8.03 -16.99
C VAL A 33 7.24 8.75 -15.88
N ALA A 34 8.09 8.03 -15.15
CA ALA A 34 8.68 8.52 -13.91
C ALA A 34 10.19 8.81 -14.01
N GLY A 35 10.89 8.28 -14.97
CA GLY A 35 12.35 8.29 -15.04
C GLY A 35 12.98 9.68 -15.08
N ARG A 36 12.37 10.63 -15.81
CA ARG A 36 12.89 12.02 -15.99
C ARG A 36 12.83 12.89 -14.74
N TYR A 37 11.98 12.56 -13.78
CA TYR A 37 11.76 13.39 -12.62
C TYR A 37 12.83 13.17 -11.55
N THR A 38 13.01 14.15 -10.66
CA THR A 38 13.89 14.04 -9.48
C THR A 38 13.63 12.74 -8.74
N GLY A 39 14.69 11.97 -8.51
CA GLY A 39 14.56 10.62 -7.91
C GLY A 39 14.03 9.56 -8.86
N GLY A 40 14.23 9.74 -10.18
CA GLY A 40 13.62 8.95 -11.25
C GLY A 40 13.64 7.44 -11.03
N LEU A 41 14.81 6.85 -10.73
CA LEU A 41 14.92 5.39 -10.52
C LEU A 41 14.07 4.86 -9.36
N ALA A 42 13.98 5.60 -8.24
CA ALA A 42 13.13 5.18 -7.13
C ALA A 42 11.64 5.36 -7.46
N LYS A 43 11.28 6.38 -8.23
CA LYS A 43 9.90 6.53 -8.73
C LYS A 43 9.54 5.46 -9.75
N VAL A 44 10.47 5.08 -10.61
CA VAL A 44 10.31 3.93 -11.53
C VAL A 44 10.04 2.66 -10.73
N SER A 45 10.80 2.40 -9.66
CA SER A 45 10.56 1.28 -8.76
C SER A 45 9.12 1.31 -8.20
N VAL A 46 8.67 2.47 -7.69
CA VAL A 46 7.30 2.61 -7.14
C VAL A 46 6.23 2.32 -8.19
N VAL A 47 6.33 2.91 -9.39
CA VAL A 47 5.33 2.74 -10.45
C VAL A 47 5.34 1.32 -11.00
N SER A 48 6.53 0.74 -11.27
CA SER A 48 6.64 -0.62 -11.79
C SER A 48 6.13 -1.66 -10.79
N SER A 49 6.48 -1.50 -9.49
CA SER A 49 5.99 -2.40 -8.43
C SER A 49 4.49 -2.22 -8.16
N ALA A 50 3.95 -0.99 -8.33
CA ALA A 50 2.52 -0.77 -8.28
C ALA A 50 1.79 -1.55 -9.38
N LEU A 51 2.23 -1.39 -10.63
CA LEU A 51 1.64 -2.07 -11.79
C LEU A 51 1.80 -3.59 -11.69
N PHE A 52 3.00 -4.06 -11.34
CA PHE A 52 3.26 -5.48 -11.19
C PHE A 52 2.50 -6.10 -10.02
N GLY A 53 2.40 -5.36 -8.92
CA GLY A 53 1.68 -5.76 -7.71
C GLY A 53 0.20 -6.03 -7.96
N THR A 54 -0.42 -5.27 -8.88
CA THR A 54 -1.83 -5.50 -9.25
C THR A 54 -2.09 -6.89 -9.82
N ILE A 55 -1.04 -7.60 -10.26
CA ILE A 55 -1.15 -8.91 -10.91
C ILE A 55 -0.59 -10.02 -10.03
N SER A 56 0.51 -9.77 -9.34
CA SER A 56 1.24 -10.79 -8.57
C SER A 56 0.50 -11.23 -7.31
N GLY A 57 -0.28 -10.34 -6.71
CA GLY A 57 -1.00 -10.59 -5.47
C GLY A 57 -0.13 -10.91 -4.24
N SER A 58 1.19 -10.91 -4.39
CA SER A 58 2.16 -11.22 -3.33
C SER A 58 3.25 -10.14 -3.28
N SER A 59 3.39 -9.48 -2.13
CA SER A 59 4.42 -8.46 -1.93
C SER A 59 5.84 -9.03 -2.01
N ILE A 60 6.06 -10.23 -1.49
CA ILE A 60 7.37 -10.90 -1.53
C ILE A 60 7.74 -11.24 -2.98
N ALA A 61 6.83 -11.85 -3.73
CA ALA A 61 7.06 -12.19 -5.13
C ALA A 61 7.32 -10.94 -5.98
N ASN A 62 6.55 -9.87 -5.75
CA ASN A 62 6.75 -8.58 -6.39
C ASN A 62 8.12 -8.00 -6.05
N THR A 63 8.48 -7.91 -4.77
CA THR A 63 9.78 -7.42 -4.30
C THR A 63 10.94 -8.18 -4.93
N VAL A 64 10.86 -9.50 -5.06
CA VAL A 64 11.92 -10.29 -5.68
C VAL A 64 11.97 -10.04 -7.20
N SER A 65 10.84 -10.00 -7.87
CA SER A 65 10.76 -9.85 -9.34
C SER A 65 11.22 -8.46 -9.80
N THR A 66 10.56 -7.40 -9.34
CA THR A 66 10.88 -6.03 -9.73
C THR A 66 12.13 -5.51 -9.03
N GLY A 67 12.31 -5.86 -7.74
CA GLY A 67 13.41 -5.41 -6.93
C GLY A 67 14.77 -5.94 -7.37
N SER A 68 14.84 -7.11 -8.01
CA SER A 68 16.08 -7.61 -8.62
C SER A 68 16.67 -6.66 -9.67
N LEU A 69 15.83 -5.87 -10.32
CA LEU A 69 16.22 -4.87 -11.31
C LEU A 69 16.32 -3.47 -10.70
N THR A 70 15.32 -3.07 -9.91
CA THR A 70 15.18 -1.70 -9.43
C THR A 70 16.12 -1.36 -8.27
N ILE A 71 16.32 -2.27 -7.32
CA ILE A 71 17.17 -2.02 -6.14
C ILE A 71 18.64 -1.78 -6.52
N PRO A 72 19.30 -2.62 -7.36
CA PRO A 72 20.67 -2.36 -7.80
C PRO A 72 20.80 -1.02 -8.53
N ASN A 73 19.82 -0.66 -9.35
CA ASN A 73 19.80 0.60 -10.09
C ASN A 73 19.66 1.81 -9.17
N MET A 74 18.79 1.75 -8.16
CA MET A 74 18.67 2.80 -7.15
C MET A 74 19.99 2.98 -6.37
N LYS A 75 20.66 1.89 -5.97
CA LYS A 75 21.96 1.93 -5.28
C LYS A 75 23.04 2.59 -6.15
N LYS A 76 23.14 2.22 -7.42
CA LYS A 76 24.08 2.85 -8.36
C LYS A 76 23.83 4.34 -8.53
N ASN A 77 22.59 4.79 -8.37
CA ASN A 77 22.23 6.21 -8.44
C ASN A 77 22.41 6.97 -7.10
N GLY A 78 22.99 6.33 -6.09
CA GLY A 78 23.33 6.98 -4.82
C GLY A 78 22.31 6.83 -3.69
N TYR A 79 21.28 6.01 -3.85
CA TYR A 79 20.40 5.69 -2.73
C TYR A 79 21.05 4.70 -1.76
N PRO A 80 20.92 4.92 -0.42
CA PRO A 80 21.33 3.93 0.55
C PRO A 80 20.61 2.59 0.34
N GLY A 81 21.33 1.47 0.51
CA GLY A 81 20.76 0.13 0.26
C GLY A 81 19.49 -0.16 1.06
N HIS A 82 19.45 0.21 2.35
CA HIS A 82 18.25 0.04 3.20
C HIS A 82 17.06 0.88 2.74
N PHE A 83 17.31 2.08 2.19
CA PHE A 83 16.26 2.93 1.64
C PHE A 83 15.77 2.38 0.29
N ALA A 84 16.66 1.97 -0.61
CA ALA A 84 16.30 1.35 -1.89
C ALA A 84 15.47 0.08 -1.69
N GLY A 85 15.88 -0.80 -0.77
CA GLY A 85 15.09 -1.97 -0.37
C GLY A 85 13.76 -1.60 0.27
N GLY A 86 13.74 -0.55 1.09
CA GLY A 86 12.51 -0.02 1.72
C GLY A 86 11.50 0.51 0.70
N VAL A 87 11.94 1.25 -0.32
CA VAL A 87 11.09 1.74 -1.42
C VAL A 87 10.43 0.59 -2.16
N GLU A 88 11.21 -0.40 -2.53
CA GLU A 88 10.70 -1.57 -3.26
C GLU A 88 9.71 -2.37 -2.42
N ALA A 89 10.03 -2.65 -1.16
CA ALA A 89 9.16 -3.40 -0.26
C ALA A 89 7.83 -2.66 0.00
N ALA A 90 7.88 -1.35 0.27
CA ALA A 90 6.68 -0.54 0.51
C ALA A 90 5.77 -0.46 -0.73
N ALA A 91 6.35 -0.28 -1.91
CA ALA A 91 5.63 -0.26 -3.19
C ALA A 91 5.02 -1.63 -3.51
N SER A 92 5.80 -2.71 -3.34
CA SER A 92 5.36 -4.09 -3.58
C SER A 92 4.22 -4.51 -2.65
N ALA A 93 4.30 -4.14 -1.37
CA ALA A 93 3.21 -4.39 -0.43
C ALA A 93 1.94 -3.59 -0.79
N GLY A 94 2.08 -2.39 -1.39
CA GLY A 94 0.96 -1.64 -1.95
C GLY A 94 0.19 -2.38 -3.04
N GLY A 95 0.87 -3.18 -3.83
CA GLY A 95 0.27 -3.94 -4.92
C GLY A 95 -0.87 -4.88 -4.49
N GLN A 96 -0.78 -5.43 -3.28
CA GLN A 96 -1.82 -6.34 -2.76
C GLN A 96 -3.18 -5.66 -2.49
N ILE A 97 -3.18 -4.35 -2.31
CA ILE A 97 -4.40 -3.55 -2.10
C ILE A 97 -4.77 -2.71 -3.32
N THR A 98 -4.05 -2.89 -4.43
CA THR A 98 -4.20 -2.06 -5.63
C THR A 98 -5.03 -2.78 -6.68
N PRO A 99 -6.16 -2.21 -7.10
CA PRO A 99 -6.95 -2.71 -8.23
C PRO A 99 -6.10 -2.88 -9.51
N PRO A 100 -6.51 -3.77 -10.44
CA PRO A 100 -7.78 -4.51 -10.47
C PRO A 100 -7.76 -5.89 -9.82
N ILE A 101 -6.60 -6.57 -9.68
CA ILE A 101 -6.58 -7.96 -9.21
C ILE A 101 -6.33 -8.03 -7.70
N MET A 102 -5.47 -7.14 -7.18
CA MET A 102 -5.17 -7.09 -5.74
C MET A 102 -4.48 -8.38 -5.24
N GLY A 103 -4.42 -8.59 -3.94
CA GLY A 103 -4.01 -9.85 -3.34
C GLY A 103 -5.16 -10.85 -3.25
N ALA A 104 -4.83 -12.14 -3.14
CA ALA A 104 -5.82 -13.21 -3.01
C ALA A 104 -6.78 -13.02 -1.82
N ALA A 105 -6.37 -12.29 -0.79
CA ALA A 105 -7.22 -11.92 0.35
C ALA A 105 -8.45 -11.08 -0.06
N ALA A 106 -8.37 -10.28 -1.12
CA ALA A 106 -9.48 -9.46 -1.58
C ALA A 106 -10.64 -10.29 -2.18
N PHE A 107 -10.34 -11.45 -2.76
CA PHE A 107 -11.39 -12.38 -3.21
C PHE A 107 -12.11 -13.04 -2.02
N VAL A 108 -11.36 -13.37 -0.97
CA VAL A 108 -11.94 -13.91 0.26
C VAL A 108 -12.79 -12.84 0.97
N LEU A 109 -12.35 -11.57 0.90
CA LEU A 109 -13.11 -10.43 1.43
C LEU A 109 -14.46 -10.30 0.71
N ALA A 110 -14.46 -10.36 -0.62
CA ALA A 110 -15.69 -10.27 -1.42
C ALA A 110 -16.69 -11.38 -1.06
N GLU A 111 -16.17 -12.59 -0.83
CA GLU A 111 -16.99 -13.74 -0.42
C GLU A 111 -17.52 -13.61 1.00
N PHE A 112 -16.72 -13.15 1.96
CA PHE A 112 -17.17 -12.95 3.34
C PHE A 112 -18.28 -11.89 3.44
N LEU A 113 -18.27 -10.91 2.54
CA LEU A 113 -19.27 -9.87 2.46
C LEU A 113 -20.42 -10.18 1.49
N GLU A 114 -20.37 -11.33 0.83
CA GLU A 114 -21.36 -11.76 -0.18
C GLU A 114 -21.61 -10.69 -1.24
N MET A 115 -20.56 -9.96 -1.65
CA MET A 115 -20.65 -8.86 -2.61
C MET A 115 -19.84 -9.13 -3.88
N PRO A 116 -20.21 -8.51 -5.01
CA PRO A 116 -19.44 -8.62 -6.24
C PRO A 116 -18.02 -8.15 -6.03
N TYR A 117 -17.05 -8.89 -6.56
CA TYR A 117 -15.63 -8.51 -6.46
C TYR A 117 -15.34 -7.14 -7.07
N SER A 118 -16.05 -6.74 -8.13
CA SER A 118 -15.96 -5.41 -8.74
C SER A 118 -16.25 -4.28 -7.73
N THR A 119 -17.17 -4.50 -6.79
CA THR A 119 -17.47 -3.55 -5.71
C THR A 119 -16.26 -3.35 -4.79
N VAL A 120 -15.59 -4.44 -4.41
CA VAL A 120 -14.36 -4.37 -3.60
C VAL A 120 -13.23 -3.65 -4.36
N VAL A 121 -13.10 -3.91 -5.66
CA VAL A 121 -12.12 -3.25 -6.53
C VAL A 121 -12.34 -1.74 -6.57
N ILE A 122 -13.58 -1.28 -6.74
CA ILE A 122 -13.92 0.15 -6.76
C ILE A 122 -13.63 0.78 -5.39
N ALA A 123 -14.05 0.13 -4.30
CA ALA A 123 -13.81 0.61 -2.93
C ALA A 123 -12.33 0.77 -2.60
N ALA A 124 -11.47 -0.14 -3.08
CA ALA A 124 -10.04 -0.09 -2.82
C ALA A 124 -9.28 0.95 -3.66
N ALA A 125 -9.85 1.48 -4.74
CA ALA A 125 -9.13 2.31 -5.70
C ALA A 125 -8.57 3.60 -5.10
N VAL A 126 -9.39 4.38 -4.41
CA VAL A 126 -8.97 5.65 -3.80
C VAL A 126 -8.00 5.42 -2.64
N PRO A 127 -8.28 4.52 -1.68
CA PRO A 127 -7.33 4.18 -0.62
C PRO A 127 -5.96 3.72 -1.14
N ALA A 128 -5.91 2.91 -2.20
CA ALA A 128 -4.65 2.49 -2.82
C ALA A 128 -3.88 3.67 -3.44
N ALA A 129 -4.58 4.58 -4.12
CA ALA A 129 -3.97 5.79 -4.67
C ALA A 129 -3.35 6.65 -3.57
N MET A 130 -4.02 6.83 -2.43
CA MET A 130 -3.49 7.57 -1.27
C MET A 130 -2.20 6.95 -0.70
N HIS A 131 -2.12 5.61 -0.67
CA HIS A 131 -0.89 4.93 -0.28
C HIS A 131 0.28 5.31 -1.22
N TYR A 132 0.08 5.25 -2.53
CA TYR A 132 1.15 5.59 -3.48
C TYR A 132 1.50 7.08 -3.49
N ILE A 133 0.56 7.97 -3.22
CA ILE A 133 0.85 9.40 -2.97
C ILE A 133 1.87 9.53 -1.83
N GLY A 134 1.69 8.77 -0.74
CA GLY A 134 2.62 8.75 0.38
C GLY A 134 4.02 8.27 -0.02
N VAL A 135 4.10 7.08 -0.62
CA VAL A 135 5.39 6.50 -1.06
C VAL A 135 6.12 7.41 -2.05
N MET A 136 5.41 7.90 -3.07
CA MET A 136 5.97 8.80 -4.09
C MET A 136 6.47 10.12 -3.49
N SER A 137 5.74 10.67 -2.51
CA SER A 137 6.10 11.92 -1.83
C SER A 137 7.38 11.75 -1.01
N ILE A 138 7.48 10.66 -0.22
CA ILE A 138 8.70 10.39 0.56
C ILE A 138 9.90 10.17 -0.37
N VAL A 139 9.72 9.41 -1.44
CA VAL A 139 10.77 9.19 -2.46
C VAL A 139 11.20 10.52 -3.07
N HIS A 140 10.25 11.39 -3.44
CA HIS A 140 10.54 12.70 -4.03
C HIS A 140 11.34 13.61 -3.08
N PHE A 141 10.88 13.74 -1.84
CA PHE A 141 11.54 14.60 -0.84
C PHE A 141 12.91 14.04 -0.43
N SER A 142 13.02 12.72 -0.29
CA SER A 142 14.30 12.07 0.00
C SER A 142 15.31 12.24 -1.14
N ALA A 143 14.86 12.13 -2.39
CA ALA A 143 15.70 12.39 -3.55
C ALA A 143 16.20 13.85 -3.61
N LYS A 144 15.32 14.81 -3.33
CA LYS A 144 15.71 16.23 -3.21
C LYS A 144 16.71 16.45 -2.09
N LYS A 145 16.50 15.86 -0.92
CA LYS A 145 17.40 15.94 0.22
C LYS A 145 18.79 15.38 -0.08
N LEU A 146 18.88 14.32 -0.89
CA LEU A 146 20.12 13.68 -1.32
C LEU A 146 20.73 14.33 -2.58
N GLY A 147 20.06 15.31 -3.19
CA GLY A 147 20.51 15.94 -4.43
C GLY A 147 20.47 15.06 -5.67
N LEU A 148 19.66 13.97 -5.64
CA LEU A 148 19.57 13.03 -6.74
C LEU A 148 18.69 13.56 -7.86
N ARG A 149 19.16 13.41 -9.09
CA ARG A 149 18.46 13.85 -10.30
C ARG A 149 17.62 12.72 -10.91
N GLY A 150 16.87 13.02 -11.96
CA GLY A 150 16.24 12.04 -12.84
C GLY A 150 17.27 11.30 -13.70
N LEU A 151 16.79 10.30 -14.43
CA LEU A 151 17.59 9.62 -15.44
C LEU A 151 17.96 10.57 -16.57
N ASP A 152 19.12 10.33 -17.16
CA ASP A 152 19.51 10.99 -18.41
C ASP A 152 18.46 10.70 -19.49
N PRO A 153 18.03 11.69 -20.28
CA PRO A 153 17.07 11.49 -21.35
C PRO A 153 17.45 10.37 -22.34
N SER A 154 18.74 10.13 -22.55
CA SER A 154 19.25 9.05 -23.40
C SER A 154 18.95 7.66 -22.87
N MET A 155 18.75 7.51 -21.54
CA MET A 155 18.44 6.25 -20.87
C MET A 155 16.93 5.96 -20.80
N ILE A 156 16.09 6.93 -21.19
CA ILE A 156 14.63 6.79 -21.14
C ILE A 156 14.14 6.30 -22.51
N PRO A 157 13.51 5.12 -22.58
CA PRO A 157 12.98 4.61 -23.84
C PRO A 157 11.86 5.51 -24.36
N GLN A 158 11.70 5.56 -25.69
CA GLN A 158 10.58 6.29 -26.27
C GLN A 158 9.26 5.56 -26.01
N PHE A 159 8.23 6.31 -25.60
CA PHE A 159 6.91 5.76 -25.28
C PHE A 159 6.34 4.88 -26.40
N ILE A 160 6.47 5.34 -27.67
CA ILE A 160 5.97 4.62 -28.85
C ILE A 160 6.69 3.27 -29.02
N ASP A 161 8.00 3.21 -28.75
CA ASP A 161 8.78 1.98 -28.89
C ASP A 161 8.42 0.97 -27.80
N VAL A 162 8.23 1.45 -26.55
CA VAL A 162 7.74 0.62 -25.45
C VAL A 162 6.37 0.06 -25.79
N LEU A 163 5.47 0.90 -26.27
CA LEU A 163 4.12 0.49 -26.64
C LEU A 163 4.13 -0.51 -27.80
N LYS A 164 4.88 -0.25 -28.88
CA LYS A 164 4.99 -1.17 -30.04
C LYS A 164 5.52 -2.55 -29.64
N LYS A 165 6.47 -2.63 -28.72
CA LYS A 165 7.06 -3.90 -28.27
C LYS A 165 6.19 -4.64 -27.26
N GLY A 166 5.51 -3.91 -26.37
CA GLY A 166 4.86 -4.46 -25.19
C GLY A 166 3.33 -4.54 -25.23
N TRP A 167 2.63 -3.91 -26.21
CA TRP A 167 1.17 -3.83 -26.19
C TRP A 167 0.48 -5.20 -26.20
N MET A 168 1.07 -6.17 -26.92
CA MET A 168 0.51 -7.53 -26.94
C MET A 168 0.52 -8.18 -25.55
N THR A 169 1.55 -7.91 -24.75
CA THR A 169 1.64 -8.48 -23.39
C THR A 169 0.60 -7.90 -22.44
N ALA A 170 0.03 -6.73 -22.75
CA ALA A 170 -1.04 -6.11 -21.96
C ALA A 170 -2.43 -6.68 -22.28
N ILE A 171 -2.63 -7.31 -23.46
CA ILE A 171 -3.93 -7.85 -23.89
C ILE A 171 -4.56 -8.77 -22.85
N PRO A 172 -3.85 -9.76 -22.26
CA PRO A 172 -4.45 -10.66 -21.28
C PRO A 172 -4.99 -9.93 -20.06
N LEU A 173 -4.29 -8.88 -19.59
CA LEU A 173 -4.74 -8.06 -18.48
C LEU A 173 -6.00 -7.26 -18.86
N ILE A 174 -6.04 -6.69 -20.06
CA ILE A 174 -7.21 -5.97 -20.57
C ILE A 174 -8.41 -6.90 -20.68
N VAL A 175 -8.23 -8.11 -21.22
CA VAL A 175 -9.30 -9.14 -21.32
C VAL A 175 -9.81 -9.49 -19.91
N LEU A 176 -8.93 -9.75 -18.96
CA LEU A 176 -9.30 -10.07 -17.60
C LEU A 176 -10.14 -8.95 -16.96
N ILE A 177 -9.67 -7.70 -17.07
CA ILE A 177 -10.37 -6.52 -16.54
C ILE A 177 -11.73 -6.36 -17.21
N TYR A 178 -11.80 -6.47 -18.54
CA TYR A 178 -13.05 -6.35 -19.28
C TYR A 178 -14.08 -7.38 -18.83
N VAL A 179 -13.70 -8.67 -18.74
CA VAL A 179 -14.60 -9.73 -18.30
C VAL A 179 -15.06 -9.50 -16.86
N LEU A 180 -14.14 -9.07 -15.97
CA LEU A 180 -14.45 -8.80 -14.56
C LEU A 180 -15.50 -7.69 -14.41
N PHE A 181 -15.36 -6.58 -15.13
CA PHE A 181 -16.30 -5.45 -15.08
C PHE A 181 -17.55 -5.65 -15.93
N SER A 182 -17.59 -6.68 -16.78
CA SER A 182 -18.80 -7.10 -17.49
C SER A 182 -19.77 -7.92 -16.61
N GLY A 183 -19.49 -8.07 -15.30
CA GLY A 183 -20.35 -8.76 -14.36
C GLY A 183 -20.15 -10.27 -14.30
N TYR A 184 -19.13 -10.82 -14.97
CA TYR A 184 -18.78 -12.23 -14.85
C TYR A 184 -18.03 -12.52 -13.54
N SER A 185 -18.05 -13.79 -13.16
CA SER A 185 -17.33 -14.24 -11.96
C SER A 185 -15.81 -14.09 -12.08
N PRO A 186 -15.09 -13.86 -10.96
CA PRO A 186 -13.63 -13.72 -10.98
C PRO A 186 -12.91 -14.89 -11.66
N HIS A 187 -13.33 -16.13 -11.43
CA HIS A 187 -12.70 -17.29 -12.05
C HIS A 187 -12.89 -17.32 -13.58
N MET A 188 -14.03 -16.86 -14.10
CA MET A 188 -14.26 -16.70 -15.53
C MET A 188 -13.33 -15.62 -16.12
N ALA A 189 -13.15 -14.51 -15.41
CA ALA A 189 -12.22 -13.45 -15.82
C ALA A 189 -10.78 -13.99 -15.90
N ALA A 190 -10.34 -14.75 -14.88
CA ALA A 190 -9.03 -15.37 -14.87
C ALA A 190 -8.87 -16.42 -15.98
N PHE A 191 -9.91 -17.24 -16.26
CA PHE A 191 -9.91 -18.20 -17.36
C PHE A 191 -9.68 -17.54 -18.70
N TRP A 192 -10.42 -16.49 -19.04
CA TRP A 192 -10.24 -15.75 -20.27
C TRP A 192 -8.89 -15.01 -20.32
N GLY A 193 -8.43 -14.48 -19.18
CA GLY A 193 -7.09 -13.90 -19.07
C GLY A 193 -5.99 -14.92 -19.37
N ILE A 194 -6.05 -16.13 -18.80
CA ILE A 194 -5.10 -17.22 -19.06
C ILE A 194 -5.18 -17.67 -20.54
N THR A 195 -6.38 -17.80 -21.09
CA THR A 195 -6.57 -18.12 -22.49
C THR A 195 -5.89 -17.08 -23.39
N ALA A 196 -6.08 -15.81 -23.08
CA ALA A 196 -5.41 -14.73 -23.82
C ALA A 196 -3.87 -14.78 -23.65
N ILE A 197 -3.33 -15.15 -22.46
CA ILE A 197 -1.89 -15.38 -22.28
C ILE A 197 -1.37 -16.47 -23.22
N LEU A 198 -2.09 -17.59 -23.32
CA LEU A 198 -1.69 -18.67 -24.20
C LEU A 198 -1.66 -18.21 -25.67
N ILE A 199 -2.72 -17.54 -26.12
CA ILE A 199 -2.80 -17.04 -27.50
C ILE A 199 -1.66 -16.04 -27.77
N VAL A 200 -1.54 -15.01 -26.92
CA VAL A 200 -0.51 -13.98 -27.07
C VAL A 200 0.90 -14.57 -26.95
N GLY A 201 1.12 -15.48 -26.02
CA GLY A 201 2.43 -16.08 -25.78
C GLY A 201 2.97 -16.85 -26.99
N PHE A 202 2.11 -17.48 -27.80
CA PHE A 202 2.53 -18.16 -29.03
C PHE A 202 2.69 -17.22 -30.22
N ILE A 203 1.93 -16.12 -30.28
CA ILE A 203 1.89 -15.21 -31.44
C ILE A 203 2.90 -14.05 -31.30
N ASN A 204 3.22 -13.62 -30.08
CA ASN A 204 4.06 -12.46 -29.83
C ASN A 204 5.49 -12.66 -30.34
N PRO A 205 5.97 -11.87 -31.31
CA PRO A 205 7.31 -12.05 -31.89
C PRO A 205 8.43 -11.66 -30.92
N HIS A 206 8.14 -10.82 -29.93
CA HIS A 206 9.15 -10.29 -28.99
C HIS A 206 9.30 -11.15 -27.71
N HIS A 207 8.24 -11.85 -27.31
CA HIS A 207 8.20 -12.67 -26.10
C HIS A 207 7.42 -13.96 -26.36
N ARG A 208 7.99 -14.84 -27.19
CA ARG A 208 7.39 -16.16 -27.44
C ARG A 208 7.58 -17.07 -26.24
N ILE A 209 6.51 -17.74 -25.85
CA ILE A 209 6.56 -18.78 -24.83
C ILE A 209 6.77 -20.13 -25.49
N THR A 210 7.65 -20.93 -24.90
CA THR A 210 7.80 -22.35 -25.25
C THR A 210 6.83 -23.20 -24.40
N ILE A 211 6.57 -24.42 -24.84
CA ILE A 211 5.81 -25.41 -24.04
C ILE A 211 6.52 -25.66 -22.70
N GLY A 212 7.85 -25.63 -22.69
CA GLY A 212 8.67 -25.75 -21.47
C GLY A 212 8.40 -24.60 -20.49
N ASP A 213 8.30 -23.36 -20.97
CA ASP A 213 7.96 -22.18 -20.14
C ASP A 213 6.55 -22.28 -19.57
N LEU A 214 5.59 -22.81 -20.36
CA LEU A 214 4.22 -23.03 -19.87
C LEU A 214 4.20 -24.08 -18.74
N LEU A 215 4.86 -25.19 -18.92
CA LEU A 215 4.93 -26.25 -17.90
C LEU A 215 5.65 -25.77 -16.65
N ALA A 216 6.75 -25.04 -16.81
CA ALA A 216 7.46 -24.44 -15.69
C ALA A 216 6.61 -23.39 -14.97
N GLY A 217 5.91 -22.53 -15.71
CA GLY A 217 4.97 -21.56 -15.16
C GLY A 217 3.80 -22.22 -14.42
N ALA A 218 3.19 -23.23 -15.02
CA ALA A 218 2.12 -24.02 -14.39
C ALA A 218 2.60 -24.70 -13.11
N SER A 219 3.77 -25.34 -13.13
CA SER A 219 4.37 -25.97 -11.94
C SER A 219 4.61 -24.94 -10.82
N GLN A 220 5.13 -23.76 -11.17
CA GLN A 220 5.37 -22.67 -10.22
C GLN A 220 4.04 -22.13 -9.65
N GLY A 221 3.03 -21.92 -10.49
CA GLY A 221 1.71 -21.46 -10.08
C GLY A 221 1.04 -22.46 -9.12
N VAL A 222 1.11 -23.77 -9.43
CA VAL A 222 0.61 -24.84 -8.55
C VAL A 222 1.31 -24.81 -7.20
N LYS A 223 2.64 -24.69 -7.16
CA LYS A 223 3.40 -24.64 -5.90
C LYS A 223 2.99 -23.46 -5.03
N TYR A 224 2.80 -22.27 -5.63
CA TYR A 224 2.32 -21.10 -4.89
C TYR A 224 0.89 -21.30 -4.38
N ALA A 225 -0.02 -21.78 -5.22
CA ALA A 225 -1.39 -22.03 -4.81
C ALA A 225 -1.50 -23.10 -3.71
N LEU A 226 -0.70 -24.17 -3.78
CA LEU A 226 -0.63 -25.19 -2.73
C LEU A 226 -0.10 -24.61 -1.41
N SER A 227 0.91 -23.75 -1.46
CA SER A 227 1.43 -23.10 -0.26
C SER A 227 0.35 -22.23 0.41
N VAL A 228 -0.36 -21.41 -0.37
CA VAL A 228 -1.47 -20.60 0.15
C VAL A 228 -2.58 -21.49 0.69
N GLY A 229 -2.96 -22.54 -0.04
CA GLY A 229 -4.01 -23.48 0.35
C GLY A 229 -3.70 -24.21 1.65
N ALA A 230 -2.47 -24.70 1.81
CA ALA A 230 -2.03 -25.40 3.01
C ALA A 230 -2.10 -24.49 4.26
N VAL A 231 -1.64 -23.25 4.15
CA VAL A 231 -1.71 -22.29 5.25
C VAL A 231 -3.15 -21.88 5.54
N CYS A 232 -3.98 -21.66 4.52
CA CYS A 232 -5.40 -21.38 4.71
C CYS A 232 -6.13 -22.55 5.38
N ALA A 233 -5.80 -23.79 5.05
CA ALA A 233 -6.38 -24.98 5.70
C ALA A 233 -5.98 -25.04 7.19
N ALA A 234 -4.70 -24.82 7.51
CA ALA A 234 -4.23 -24.77 8.89
C ALA A 234 -4.93 -23.66 9.70
N ILE A 235 -5.04 -22.45 9.12
CA ILE A 235 -5.75 -21.34 9.76
C ILE A 235 -7.25 -21.61 9.87
N GLY A 236 -7.84 -22.34 8.92
CA GLY A 236 -9.23 -22.77 9.01
C GLY A 236 -9.55 -23.54 10.30
N VAL A 237 -8.61 -24.35 10.79
CA VAL A 237 -8.73 -25.01 12.11
C VAL A 237 -8.75 -23.99 13.24
N VAL A 238 -7.86 -23.00 13.21
CA VAL A 238 -7.79 -21.92 14.20
C VAL A 238 -9.10 -21.12 14.20
N VAL A 239 -9.58 -20.73 13.03
CA VAL A 239 -10.86 -20.01 12.86
C VAL A 239 -12.03 -20.84 13.38
N GLY A 240 -12.05 -22.14 13.09
CA GLY A 240 -13.06 -23.08 13.62
C GLY A 240 -13.09 -23.09 15.14
N VAL A 241 -11.92 -23.14 15.79
CA VAL A 241 -11.81 -23.08 17.26
C VAL A 241 -12.25 -21.72 17.79
N VAL A 242 -11.82 -20.62 17.18
CA VAL A 242 -12.20 -19.25 17.57
C VAL A 242 -13.71 -19.07 17.50
N ASN A 243 -14.35 -19.55 16.44
CA ASN A 243 -15.81 -19.48 16.28
C ASN A 243 -16.54 -20.39 17.28
N ALA A 244 -16.12 -21.65 17.42
CA ALA A 244 -16.74 -22.60 18.33
C ALA A 244 -16.65 -22.17 19.82
N THR A 245 -15.58 -21.49 20.20
CA THR A 245 -15.36 -20.99 21.57
C THR A 245 -15.93 -19.60 21.81
N GLY A 246 -16.37 -18.90 20.77
CA GLY A 246 -16.79 -17.50 20.83
C GLY A 246 -15.63 -16.53 21.20
N LEU A 247 -14.39 -16.99 21.02
CA LEU A 247 -13.21 -16.22 21.39
C LEU A 247 -13.12 -14.89 20.64
N GLY A 248 -13.56 -14.83 19.36
CA GLY A 248 -13.59 -13.60 18.58
C GLY A 248 -14.43 -12.51 19.24
N PHE A 249 -15.63 -12.85 19.69
CA PHE A 249 -16.50 -11.92 20.42
C PHE A 249 -15.91 -11.49 21.77
N ARG A 250 -15.30 -12.42 22.50
CA ARG A 250 -14.65 -12.10 23.79
C ARG A 250 -13.49 -11.15 23.62
N LEU A 251 -12.64 -11.38 22.62
CA LEU A 251 -11.52 -10.49 22.31
C LEU A 251 -12.04 -9.12 21.82
N GLY A 252 -13.07 -9.10 21.00
CA GLY A 252 -13.71 -7.86 20.58
C GLY A 252 -14.23 -7.05 21.78
N PHE A 253 -14.93 -7.71 22.70
CA PHE A 253 -15.44 -7.11 23.93
C PHE A 253 -14.31 -6.59 24.83
N MET A 254 -13.23 -7.36 25.01
CA MET A 254 -12.05 -6.92 25.78
C MET A 254 -11.41 -5.67 25.16
N VAL A 255 -11.22 -5.63 23.84
CA VAL A 255 -10.66 -4.47 23.14
C VAL A 255 -11.56 -3.25 23.33
N THR A 256 -12.88 -3.40 23.17
CA THR A 256 -13.84 -2.31 23.32
C THR A 256 -13.88 -1.80 24.77
N ASN A 257 -13.92 -2.68 25.76
CA ASN A 257 -13.91 -2.27 27.17
C ASN A 257 -12.62 -1.57 27.56
N SER A 258 -11.45 -2.13 27.16
CA SER A 258 -10.17 -1.46 27.40
C SER A 258 -10.09 -0.10 26.71
N ALA A 259 -10.70 0.04 25.54
CA ALA A 259 -10.76 1.31 24.82
C ALA A 259 -11.68 2.32 25.53
N VAL A 260 -12.79 1.88 26.13
CA VAL A 260 -13.68 2.74 26.94
C VAL A 260 -12.94 3.23 28.18
N GLU A 261 -12.32 2.34 28.96
CA GLU A 261 -11.57 2.71 30.19
C GLU A 261 -10.43 3.69 29.88
N LEU A 262 -9.67 3.43 28.82
CA LEU A 262 -8.61 4.34 28.36
C LEU A 262 -9.20 5.65 27.83
N GLY A 263 -10.35 5.59 27.15
CA GLY A 263 -11.08 6.73 26.62
C GLY A 263 -11.54 7.68 27.73
N GLU A 264 -12.14 7.14 28.80
CA GLU A 264 -12.56 7.91 29.98
C GLU A 264 -11.37 8.59 30.63
N SER A 265 -10.25 7.86 30.81
CA SER A 265 -9.02 8.42 31.36
C SER A 265 -8.43 9.54 30.52
N LEU A 266 -8.43 9.38 29.19
CA LEU A 266 -7.92 10.37 28.24
C LEU A 266 -8.87 11.55 28.07
N GLN A 267 -10.18 11.37 28.16
CA GLN A 267 -11.16 12.44 28.07
C GLN A 267 -10.92 13.52 29.13
N GLY A 268 -10.63 13.11 30.39
CA GLY A 268 -10.27 14.03 31.44
C GLY A 268 -9.04 14.89 31.10
N PHE A 269 -8.05 14.31 30.43
CA PHE A 269 -6.86 15.04 29.96
C PHE A 269 -7.14 15.92 28.74
N LEU A 270 -7.93 15.43 27.77
CA LEU A 270 -8.25 16.16 26.53
C LEU A 270 -9.19 17.34 26.74
N GLN A 271 -10.00 17.34 27.83
CA GLN A 271 -10.83 18.49 28.22
C GLN A 271 -10.03 19.75 28.54
N PHE A 272 -8.73 19.64 28.88
CA PHE A 272 -7.84 20.80 29.04
C PHE A 272 -7.45 21.46 27.70
N LEU A 273 -7.68 20.79 26.56
CA LEU A 273 -7.37 21.38 25.26
C LEU A 273 -8.56 22.26 24.82
N PRO A 274 -8.37 23.59 24.68
CA PRO A 274 -9.43 24.47 24.23
C PRO A 274 -9.88 24.08 22.81
N PHE A 275 -11.18 24.14 22.57
CA PHE A 275 -11.81 23.91 21.26
C PHE A 275 -11.81 22.46 20.74
N VAL A 276 -11.52 21.46 21.56
CA VAL A 276 -11.58 20.05 21.20
C VAL A 276 -12.83 19.41 21.80
N ASN A 277 -13.85 19.19 20.97
CA ASN A 277 -15.09 18.51 21.38
C ASN A 277 -15.08 17.06 20.86
N PHE A 278 -14.21 16.22 21.43
CA PHE A 278 -14.30 14.78 21.21
C PHE A 278 -15.34 14.16 22.12
N THR A 279 -16.28 13.43 21.53
CA THR A 279 -17.17 12.59 22.34
C THR A 279 -16.40 11.37 22.87
N ILE A 280 -16.88 10.76 23.95
CA ILE A 280 -16.27 9.53 24.45
C ILE A 280 -16.29 8.43 23.37
N ASN A 281 -17.30 8.41 22.54
CA ASN A 281 -17.42 7.45 21.44
C ASN A 281 -16.30 7.64 20.39
N ASP A 282 -15.95 8.89 20.03
CA ASP A 282 -14.87 9.18 19.08
C ASP A 282 -13.52 8.72 19.61
N ILE A 283 -13.26 8.96 20.90
CA ILE A 283 -12.03 8.54 21.57
C ILE A 283 -11.98 7.01 21.67
N THR A 284 -13.07 6.39 22.07
CA THR A 284 -13.18 4.92 22.17
C THR A 284 -12.97 4.26 20.80
N LEU A 285 -13.59 4.78 19.73
CA LEU A 285 -13.39 4.29 18.38
C LEU A 285 -11.91 4.42 17.97
N PHE A 286 -11.29 5.58 18.19
CA PHE A 286 -9.88 5.79 17.85
C PHE A 286 -8.95 4.80 18.57
N ILE A 287 -9.12 4.64 19.87
CA ILE A 287 -8.31 3.72 20.68
C ILE A 287 -8.52 2.27 20.21
N SER A 288 -9.79 1.89 19.97
CA SER A 288 -10.11 0.56 19.45
C SER A 288 -9.45 0.30 18.09
N LEU A 289 -9.50 1.26 17.18
CA LEU A 289 -8.84 1.15 15.88
C LEU A 289 -7.32 0.99 16.02
N VAL A 290 -6.69 1.76 16.91
CA VAL A 290 -5.25 1.64 17.19
C VAL A 290 -4.90 0.28 17.77
N LEU A 291 -5.66 -0.21 18.78
CA LEU A 291 -5.45 -1.52 19.39
C LEU A 291 -5.62 -2.65 18.38
N ILE A 292 -6.67 -2.59 17.54
CA ILE A 292 -6.90 -3.58 16.48
C ILE A 292 -5.78 -3.51 15.45
N ALA A 293 -5.36 -2.30 15.03
CA ALA A 293 -4.26 -2.11 14.09
C ALA A 293 -2.95 -2.73 14.58
N VAL A 294 -2.59 -2.47 15.84
CA VAL A 294 -1.40 -3.07 16.48
C VAL A 294 -1.54 -4.59 16.53
N THR A 295 -2.71 -5.10 16.93
CA THR A 295 -2.97 -6.54 16.97
C THR A 295 -2.81 -7.17 15.58
N CYS A 296 -3.37 -6.54 14.54
CA CYS A 296 -3.24 -6.99 13.15
C CYS A 296 -1.77 -7.05 12.70
N ILE A 297 -0.98 -6.02 13.03
CA ILE A 297 0.45 -5.96 12.67
C ILE A 297 1.23 -7.07 13.41
N LEU A 298 0.98 -7.26 14.70
CA LEU A 298 1.68 -8.28 15.51
C LEU A 298 1.32 -9.70 15.07
N MET A 299 0.02 -9.97 14.88
CA MET A 299 -0.46 -11.28 14.44
C MET A 299 -0.07 -11.58 12.98
N GLY A 300 0.16 -10.53 12.18
CA GLY A 300 0.58 -10.64 10.78
C GLY A 300 2.00 -11.13 10.56
N ALA A 301 2.77 -11.27 11.62
CA ALA A 301 4.17 -11.65 11.56
C ALA A 301 4.36 -13.06 10.98
N GLY A 302 4.85 -13.13 9.72
CA GLY A 302 5.28 -14.38 9.08
C GLY A 302 4.17 -15.22 8.42
N LEU A 303 2.95 -14.72 8.35
CA LEU A 303 1.85 -15.40 7.68
C LEU A 303 1.62 -14.86 6.26
N PRO A 304 1.22 -15.69 5.28
CA PRO A 304 0.75 -15.22 3.98
C PRO A 304 -0.51 -14.36 4.14
N THR A 305 -0.60 -13.26 3.39
CA THR A 305 -1.65 -12.22 3.54
C THR A 305 -3.07 -12.78 3.52
N THR A 306 -3.36 -13.77 2.66
CA THR A 306 -4.70 -14.37 2.55
C THR A 306 -5.11 -15.09 3.83
N ALA A 307 -4.22 -15.91 4.35
CA ALA A 307 -4.45 -16.67 5.57
C ALA A 307 -4.55 -15.75 6.79
N LEU A 308 -3.66 -14.77 6.84
CA LEU A 308 -3.67 -13.71 7.85
C LEU A 308 -5.00 -12.96 7.84
N TYR A 309 -5.46 -12.52 6.66
CA TYR A 309 -6.74 -11.81 6.54
C TYR A 309 -7.91 -12.62 7.10
N VAL A 310 -8.01 -13.92 6.76
CA VAL A 310 -9.08 -14.81 7.26
C VAL A 310 -9.08 -14.85 8.79
N MET A 311 -7.90 -15.02 9.39
CA MET A 311 -7.75 -15.04 10.85
C MET A 311 -8.13 -13.71 11.49
N LEU A 312 -7.60 -12.61 10.97
CA LEU A 312 -7.83 -11.28 11.50
C LEU A 312 -9.28 -10.82 11.33
N ALA A 313 -9.92 -11.13 10.19
CA ALA A 313 -11.33 -10.83 9.96
C ALA A 313 -12.21 -11.50 11.00
N THR A 314 -11.93 -12.76 11.37
CA THR A 314 -12.70 -13.49 12.38
C THR A 314 -12.62 -12.87 13.78
N VAL A 315 -11.47 -12.24 14.11
CA VAL A 315 -11.22 -11.66 15.46
C VAL A 315 -11.57 -10.17 15.50
N ALA A 316 -11.17 -9.40 14.50
CA ALA A 316 -11.26 -7.94 14.54
C ALA A 316 -12.60 -7.39 14.01
N GLN A 317 -13.23 -8.08 13.05
CA GLN A 317 -14.49 -7.61 12.47
C GLN A 317 -15.63 -7.51 13.51
N PRO A 318 -15.85 -8.47 14.42
CA PRO A 318 -16.89 -8.34 15.43
C PRO A 318 -16.69 -7.14 16.36
N ALA A 319 -15.44 -6.79 16.69
CA ALA A 319 -15.12 -5.61 17.50
C ALA A 319 -15.47 -4.31 16.75
N LEU A 320 -15.10 -4.20 15.46
CA LEU A 320 -15.40 -3.03 14.64
C LEU A 320 -16.90 -2.89 14.36
N ALA A 321 -17.60 -4.00 14.14
CA ALA A 321 -19.06 -4.00 13.98
C ALA A 321 -19.78 -3.50 15.23
N GLY A 322 -19.31 -3.90 16.43
CA GLY A 322 -19.83 -3.41 17.72
C GLY A 322 -19.66 -1.90 17.93
N LEU A 323 -18.71 -1.28 17.21
CA LEU A 323 -18.47 0.17 17.19
C LEU A 323 -19.21 0.91 16.06
N GLY A 324 -20.06 0.21 15.32
CA GLY A 324 -20.85 0.79 14.22
C GLY A 324 -20.07 1.01 12.91
N VAL A 325 -18.87 0.41 12.77
CA VAL A 325 -18.10 0.53 11.52
C VAL A 325 -18.74 -0.33 10.43
N PRO A 326 -18.98 0.23 9.22
CA PRO A 326 -19.55 -0.52 8.10
C PRO A 326 -18.74 -1.78 7.79
N PRO A 327 -19.40 -2.91 7.44
CA PRO A 327 -18.71 -4.20 7.21
C PRO A 327 -17.56 -4.10 6.19
N LEU A 328 -17.78 -3.46 5.05
CA LEU A 328 -16.75 -3.28 4.01
C LEU A 328 -15.55 -2.48 4.52
N ALA A 329 -15.79 -1.40 5.27
CA ALA A 329 -14.72 -0.60 5.87
C ALA A 329 -13.95 -1.42 6.92
N SER A 330 -14.64 -2.21 7.76
CA SER A 330 -14.03 -3.11 8.75
C SER A 330 -13.11 -4.14 8.09
N HIS A 331 -13.58 -4.80 7.04
CA HIS A 331 -12.82 -5.82 6.32
C HIS A 331 -11.63 -5.24 5.55
N LEU A 332 -11.79 -4.08 4.90
CA LEU A 332 -10.68 -3.36 4.26
C LEU A 332 -9.66 -2.88 5.29
N PHE A 333 -10.09 -2.39 6.45
CA PHE A 333 -9.20 -1.99 7.55
C PHE A 333 -8.30 -3.15 7.97
N VAL A 334 -8.89 -4.30 8.24
CA VAL A 334 -8.17 -5.54 8.60
C VAL A 334 -7.20 -5.97 7.50
N LEU A 335 -7.64 -5.94 6.24
CA LEU A 335 -6.79 -6.27 5.08
C LEU A 335 -5.57 -5.35 5.00
N TYR A 336 -5.78 -4.04 5.13
CA TYR A 336 -4.70 -3.05 5.06
C TYR A 336 -3.65 -3.27 6.16
N TYR A 337 -4.08 -3.43 7.41
CA TYR A 337 -3.13 -3.67 8.51
C TYR A 337 -2.47 -5.04 8.43
N GLY A 338 -3.15 -6.04 7.88
CA GLY A 338 -2.53 -7.31 7.51
C GLY A 338 -1.40 -7.13 6.50
N VAL A 339 -1.62 -6.34 5.45
CA VAL A 339 -0.58 -6.05 4.45
C VAL A 339 0.56 -5.19 5.02
N ILE A 340 0.28 -4.28 5.95
CA ILE A 340 1.29 -3.46 6.63
C ILE A 340 2.27 -4.32 7.43
N SER A 341 1.84 -5.44 8.00
CA SER A 341 2.72 -6.33 8.77
C SER A 341 3.89 -6.87 7.94
N GLU A 342 3.73 -7.00 6.62
CA GLU A 342 4.79 -7.47 5.71
C GLU A 342 5.93 -6.47 5.49
N ILE A 343 5.74 -5.21 5.90
CA ILE A 343 6.76 -4.15 5.83
C ILE A 343 7.14 -3.59 7.20
N THR A 344 6.49 -4.05 8.27
CA THR A 344 6.69 -3.53 9.63
C THR A 344 7.51 -4.52 10.46
N PRO A 345 8.66 -4.11 11.05
CA PRO A 345 9.41 -4.98 11.96
C PRO A 345 8.53 -5.46 13.13
N PRO A 346 8.79 -6.67 13.69
CA PRO A 346 10.05 -7.43 13.57
C PRO A 346 10.12 -8.41 12.40
N VAL A 347 9.04 -8.80 11.74
CA VAL A 347 9.07 -9.91 10.79
C VAL A 347 9.07 -9.48 9.31
N CYS A 348 8.55 -8.32 8.99
CA CYS A 348 8.52 -7.63 7.69
C CYS A 348 9.14 -8.40 6.47
N ALA A 349 8.51 -9.51 6.07
CA ALA A 349 9.08 -10.47 5.13
C ALA A 349 9.45 -9.87 3.77
N SER A 350 8.65 -8.95 3.23
CA SER A 350 8.97 -8.23 1.97
C SER A 350 10.18 -7.34 2.11
N ALA A 351 10.33 -6.65 3.26
CA ALA A 351 11.49 -5.81 3.51
C ALA A 351 12.77 -6.65 3.70
N TYR A 352 12.65 -7.85 4.27
CA TYR A 352 13.79 -8.77 4.42
C TYR A 352 14.23 -9.34 3.06
N ALA A 353 13.28 -9.68 2.20
CA ALA A 353 13.58 -10.08 0.82
C ALA A 353 14.30 -8.95 0.06
N ALA A 354 13.82 -7.71 0.18
CA ALA A 354 14.45 -6.53 -0.40
C ALA A 354 15.86 -6.28 0.18
N ALA A 355 16.04 -6.48 1.48
CA ALA A 355 17.35 -6.33 2.16
C ALA A 355 18.38 -7.34 1.63
N GLY A 356 17.95 -8.58 1.35
CA GLY A 356 18.80 -9.59 0.71
C GLY A 356 19.31 -9.15 -0.66
N ILE A 357 18.44 -8.59 -1.50
CA ILE A 357 18.81 -8.05 -2.81
C ILE A 357 19.70 -6.81 -2.67
N ALA A 358 19.38 -5.93 -1.71
CA ALA A 358 20.12 -4.69 -1.46
C ALA A 358 21.49 -4.92 -0.82
N GLY A 359 21.74 -6.09 -0.22
CA GLY A 359 22.92 -6.33 0.62
C GLY A 359 22.93 -5.38 1.82
N SER A 360 21.78 -5.13 2.45
CA SER A 360 21.61 -4.15 3.52
C SER A 360 21.09 -4.82 4.81
N ASN A 361 21.18 -4.08 5.93
CA ASN A 361 20.65 -4.58 7.19
C ASN A 361 19.13 -4.77 7.11
N PRO A 362 18.58 -5.97 7.37
CA PRO A 362 17.16 -6.28 7.24
C PRO A 362 16.26 -5.40 8.13
N PHE A 363 16.64 -5.20 9.40
CA PHE A 363 15.86 -4.39 10.34
C PHE A 363 15.81 -2.91 9.92
N LYS A 364 16.95 -2.33 9.47
CA LYS A 364 16.98 -0.96 8.93
C LYS A 364 16.15 -0.83 7.65
N THR A 365 16.14 -1.87 6.81
CA THR A 365 15.31 -1.90 5.61
C THR A 365 13.83 -1.96 5.98
N GLY A 366 13.45 -2.75 6.98
CA GLY A 366 12.09 -2.80 7.53
C GLY A 366 11.63 -1.46 8.09
N LEU A 367 12.47 -0.78 8.87
CA LEU A 367 12.15 0.58 9.36
C LEU A 367 11.97 1.58 8.21
N SER A 368 12.81 1.48 7.17
CA SER A 368 12.66 2.34 5.99
C SER A 368 11.37 2.02 5.23
N ALA A 369 11.02 0.74 5.09
CA ALA A 369 9.77 0.32 4.42
C ALA A 369 8.52 0.76 5.20
N CYS A 370 8.54 0.63 6.53
CA CYS A 370 7.47 1.10 7.41
C CYS A 370 7.28 2.62 7.30
N ALA A 371 8.38 3.39 7.34
CA ALA A 371 8.32 4.84 7.17
C ALA A 371 7.77 5.25 5.78
N LEU A 372 8.16 4.56 4.72
CA LEU A 372 7.64 4.76 3.36
C LEU A 372 6.15 4.36 3.25
N GLY A 373 5.72 3.40 4.05
CA GLY A 373 4.33 2.94 4.13
C GLY A 373 3.39 3.81 4.97
N ILE A 374 3.80 5.01 5.42
CA ILE A 374 3.01 5.88 6.33
C ILE A 374 1.59 6.14 5.82
N GLY A 375 1.41 6.34 4.51
CA GLY A 375 0.09 6.48 3.90
C GLY A 375 -0.81 5.28 4.18
N LYS A 376 -0.27 4.07 4.09
CA LYS A 376 -1.02 2.83 4.36
C LYS A 376 -1.42 2.67 5.82
N LEU A 377 -0.66 3.24 6.76
CA LEU A 377 -1.01 3.27 8.19
C LEU A 377 -2.20 4.20 8.47
N LEU A 378 -2.32 5.32 7.74
CA LEU A 378 -3.31 6.35 8.02
C LEU A 378 -4.60 6.18 7.24
N VAL A 379 -4.52 5.79 5.97
CA VAL A 379 -5.68 5.70 5.08
C VAL A 379 -6.79 4.81 5.64
N PRO A 380 -6.52 3.64 6.28
CA PRO A 380 -7.58 2.85 6.90
C PRO A 380 -8.34 3.56 8.01
N MET A 381 -7.65 4.38 8.79
CA MET A 381 -8.30 5.22 9.78
C MET A 381 -9.28 6.20 9.11
N VAL A 382 -8.86 6.83 8.01
CA VAL A 382 -9.69 7.81 7.29
C VAL A 382 -10.98 7.20 6.77
N PHE A 383 -10.91 6.07 6.06
CA PHE A 383 -12.13 5.49 5.48
C PHE A 383 -13.05 4.81 6.52
N VAL A 384 -12.57 4.55 7.74
CA VAL A 384 -13.44 4.13 8.85
C VAL A 384 -14.23 5.33 9.38
N TYR A 385 -13.59 6.49 9.54
CA TYR A 385 -14.27 7.72 9.98
C TYR A 385 -15.12 8.38 8.88
N SER A 386 -14.71 8.24 7.63
CA SER A 386 -15.42 8.80 6.47
C SER A 386 -15.54 7.75 5.36
N PRO A 387 -16.53 6.84 5.47
CA PRO A 387 -16.73 5.74 4.52
C PRO A 387 -17.06 6.21 3.10
N ALA A 388 -17.40 7.48 2.90
CA ALA A 388 -17.56 8.11 1.58
C ALA A 388 -16.33 7.92 0.68
N MET A 389 -15.12 7.78 1.25
CA MET A 389 -13.89 7.50 0.51
C MET A 389 -13.95 6.18 -0.26
N LEU A 390 -14.75 5.22 0.17
CA LEU A 390 -14.90 3.91 -0.46
C LEU A 390 -15.85 3.92 -1.67
N ILE A 391 -16.58 5.01 -1.92
CA ILE A 391 -17.48 5.27 -3.07
C ILE A 391 -18.75 4.41 -3.07
N VAL A 392 -18.64 3.11 -2.78
CA VAL A 392 -19.66 2.08 -2.99
C VAL A 392 -20.66 1.93 -1.83
N LEU A 393 -20.56 2.75 -0.80
CA LEU A 393 -21.45 2.73 0.37
C LEU A 393 -22.46 3.86 0.23
N ASP A 394 -23.58 3.61 -0.45
CA ASP A 394 -24.59 4.61 -0.81
C ASP A 394 -25.10 5.40 0.39
N ASP A 395 -25.28 4.76 1.55
CA ASP A 395 -25.75 5.40 2.79
C ASP A 395 -24.78 6.45 3.34
N TYR A 396 -23.50 6.36 2.97
CA TYR A 396 -22.41 7.23 3.45
C TYR A 396 -21.86 8.13 2.34
N PHE A 397 -22.28 7.91 1.08
CA PHE A 397 -21.67 8.59 -0.04
C PHE A 397 -22.36 9.91 -0.37
N THR A 398 -21.60 10.99 -0.27
CA THR A 398 -21.92 12.26 -0.90
C THR A 398 -20.72 12.78 -1.67
N TYR A 399 -20.92 13.41 -2.83
CA TYR A 399 -19.83 13.96 -3.61
C TYR A 399 -18.98 14.97 -2.80
N ALA A 400 -19.65 15.82 -1.99
CA ALA A 400 -18.95 16.82 -1.18
C ALA A 400 -18.00 16.16 -0.17
N GLU A 401 -18.48 15.17 0.58
CA GLU A 401 -17.70 14.45 1.58
C GLU A 401 -16.60 13.62 0.93
N PHE A 402 -16.89 12.95 -0.18
CA PHE A 402 -15.90 12.20 -0.95
C PHE A 402 -14.72 13.08 -1.40
N PHE A 403 -15.00 14.22 -2.04
CA PHE A 403 -13.95 15.12 -2.50
C PHE A 403 -13.19 15.76 -1.33
N GLN A 404 -13.90 16.18 -0.29
CA GLN A 404 -13.28 16.75 0.91
C GLN A 404 -12.34 15.73 1.55
N THR A 405 -12.82 14.53 1.87
CA THR A 405 -12.03 13.47 2.54
C THR A 405 -10.84 13.04 1.69
N THR A 406 -11.05 12.84 0.38
CA THR A 406 -9.99 12.44 -0.54
C THR A 406 -8.89 13.51 -0.63
N LEU A 407 -9.26 14.78 -0.76
CA LEU A 407 -8.31 15.89 -0.85
C LEU A 407 -7.55 16.08 0.46
N THR A 408 -8.24 16.11 1.59
CA THR A 408 -7.61 16.32 2.90
C THR A 408 -6.72 15.14 3.28
N CYS A 409 -7.13 13.91 2.99
CA CYS A 409 -6.30 12.72 3.15
C CYS A 409 -5.03 12.79 2.29
N GLY A 410 -5.16 13.13 1.01
CA GLY A 410 -4.02 13.25 0.11
C GLY A 410 -3.02 14.32 0.56
N LEU A 411 -3.51 15.51 0.95
CA LEU A 411 -2.68 16.59 1.48
C LEU A 411 -2.04 16.21 2.83
N GLY A 412 -2.79 15.58 3.73
CA GLY A 412 -2.29 15.13 5.03
C GLY A 412 -1.18 14.08 4.88
N VAL A 413 -1.39 13.08 4.02
CA VAL A 413 -0.37 12.07 3.68
C VAL A 413 0.86 12.72 3.05
N PHE A 414 0.69 13.71 2.17
CA PHE A 414 1.78 14.46 1.56
C PHE A 414 2.61 15.23 2.59
N MET A 415 1.96 15.93 3.54
CA MET A 415 2.62 16.67 4.61
C MET A 415 3.39 15.74 5.56
N LEU A 416 2.78 14.63 5.97
CA LEU A 416 3.43 13.59 6.76
C LEU A 416 4.64 13.00 6.04
N SER A 417 4.52 12.78 4.74
CA SER A 417 5.62 12.30 3.90
C SER A 417 6.80 13.26 3.87
N ALA A 418 6.54 14.57 3.78
CA ALA A 418 7.59 15.61 3.84
C ALA A 418 8.25 15.66 5.23
N SER A 419 7.45 15.55 6.30
CA SER A 419 7.95 15.47 7.68
C SER A 419 8.85 14.24 7.89
N VAL A 420 8.43 13.05 7.44
CA VAL A 420 9.21 11.81 7.53
C VAL A 420 10.52 11.93 6.76
N ALA A 421 10.49 12.43 5.52
CA ALA A 421 11.69 12.68 4.73
C ALA A 421 12.61 13.75 5.35
N GLY A 422 12.03 14.68 6.11
CA GLY A 422 12.71 15.82 6.72
C GLY A 422 13.16 16.85 5.67
N TYR A 423 12.39 17.01 4.62
CA TYR A 423 12.63 17.94 3.52
C TYR A 423 11.29 18.34 2.88
N PHE A 424 11.16 19.62 2.55
CA PHE A 424 10.04 20.12 1.75
C PHE A 424 10.58 21.05 0.64
N LEU A 425 10.71 22.33 0.86
CA LEU A 425 11.40 23.26 -0.04
C LEU A 425 12.90 23.33 0.27
N VAL A 426 13.25 23.22 1.55
CA VAL A 426 14.59 23.08 2.11
C VAL A 426 14.59 22.00 3.20
N LYS A 427 15.77 21.66 3.75
CA LYS A 427 15.89 20.71 4.86
C LYS A 427 15.10 21.22 6.08
N MET A 428 14.27 20.35 6.66
CA MET A 428 13.44 20.68 7.82
C MET A 428 14.20 20.41 9.13
N ASN A 429 14.12 21.35 10.07
CA ASN A 429 14.57 21.13 11.44
C ASN A 429 13.55 20.31 12.24
N GLY A 430 13.94 19.83 13.45
CA GLY A 430 13.09 18.99 14.32
C GLY A 430 11.70 19.59 14.57
N PRO A 431 11.60 20.81 15.10
CA PRO A 431 10.31 21.47 15.36
C PRO A 431 9.42 21.58 14.12
N SER A 432 9.98 22.01 12.97
CA SER A 432 9.21 22.09 11.70
C SER A 432 8.70 20.74 11.25
N ARG A 433 9.46 19.65 11.47
CA ARG A 433 9.01 18.28 11.15
C ARG A 433 7.82 17.89 12.02
N VAL A 434 7.91 18.14 13.34
CA VAL A 434 6.81 17.82 14.27
C VAL A 434 5.56 18.63 13.92
N MET A 435 5.69 19.93 13.73
CA MET A 435 4.56 20.78 13.35
C MET A 435 3.90 20.34 12.04
N PHE A 436 4.71 20.00 11.03
CA PHE A 436 4.19 19.58 9.74
C PHE A 436 3.55 18.18 9.79
N ALA A 437 4.06 17.30 10.67
CA ALA A 437 3.42 16.03 10.96
C ALA A 437 2.07 16.21 11.66
N LEU A 438 2.00 17.06 12.68
CA LEU A 438 0.75 17.38 13.36
C LEU A 438 -0.28 18.00 12.40
N ALA A 439 0.16 18.94 11.56
CA ALA A 439 -0.69 19.52 10.54
C ALA A 439 -1.27 18.43 9.60
N GLY A 440 -0.43 17.49 9.15
CA GLY A 440 -0.87 16.36 8.33
C GLY A 440 -1.87 15.45 9.03
N LEU A 441 -1.64 15.14 10.30
CA LEU A 441 -2.55 14.31 11.11
C LEU A 441 -3.90 14.99 11.33
N PHE A 442 -3.91 16.28 11.66
CA PHE A 442 -5.15 17.04 11.82
C PHE A 442 -5.93 17.15 10.50
N LEU A 443 -5.21 17.30 9.37
CA LEU A 443 -5.84 17.43 8.07
C LEU A 443 -6.50 16.12 7.59
N VAL A 444 -5.98 14.98 8.00
CA VAL A 444 -6.55 13.65 7.72
C VAL A 444 -7.89 13.44 8.44
N SER A 445 -8.12 14.14 9.56
CA SER A 445 -9.41 14.09 10.26
C SER A 445 -10.49 14.83 9.46
N PRO A 446 -11.70 14.25 9.26
CA PRO A 446 -12.77 14.88 8.51
C PRO A 446 -13.44 16.06 9.23
N ASN A 447 -13.00 16.40 10.44
CA ASN A 447 -13.58 17.45 11.27
C ASN A 447 -13.08 18.84 10.85
N THR A 448 -14.01 19.78 10.64
CA THR A 448 -13.69 21.18 10.29
C THR A 448 -12.78 21.87 11.32
N THR A 449 -12.97 21.60 12.60
CA THR A 449 -12.10 22.13 13.67
C THR A 449 -10.69 21.60 13.56
N ALA A 450 -10.51 20.32 13.24
CA ALA A 450 -9.20 19.71 13.00
C ALA A 450 -8.49 20.36 11.80
N MET A 451 -9.23 20.72 10.75
CA MET A 451 -8.66 21.45 9.61
C MET A 451 -8.13 22.83 9.99
N LEU A 452 -8.78 23.55 10.91
CA LEU A 452 -8.27 24.84 11.43
C LEU A 452 -6.96 24.63 12.20
N TYR A 453 -6.85 23.60 13.03
CA TYR A 453 -5.57 23.27 13.68
C TYR A 453 -4.50 22.89 12.67
N ALA A 454 -4.84 22.15 11.60
CA ALA A 454 -3.90 21.85 10.53
C ALA A 454 -3.32 23.14 9.92
N LEU A 455 -4.13 24.18 9.71
CA LEU A 455 -3.65 25.49 9.21
C LEU A 455 -2.72 26.18 10.21
N VAL A 456 -3.05 26.16 11.50
CA VAL A 456 -2.22 26.78 12.55
C VAL A 456 -0.82 26.16 12.59
N PHE A 457 -0.71 24.83 12.46
CA PHE A 457 0.58 24.15 12.43
C PHE A 457 1.29 24.25 11.06
N CYS A 458 0.54 24.31 9.96
CA CYS A 458 1.08 24.31 8.60
C CYS A 458 1.67 25.67 8.22
N LEU A 459 0.94 26.78 8.50
CA LEU A 459 1.31 28.11 8.00
C LEU A 459 2.69 28.60 8.50
N PRO A 460 3.06 28.46 9.79
CA PRO A 460 4.40 28.86 10.25
C PRO A 460 5.51 28.05 9.56
N VAL A 461 5.28 26.76 9.33
CA VAL A 461 6.27 25.90 8.65
C VAL A 461 6.41 26.32 7.19
N LEU A 462 5.30 26.55 6.49
CA LEU A 462 5.34 27.03 5.10
C LEU A 462 6.04 28.37 4.98
N ALA A 463 5.71 29.35 5.86
CA ALA A 463 6.35 30.63 5.89
C ALA A 463 7.88 30.53 6.10
N HIS A 464 8.30 29.71 7.07
CA HIS A 464 9.72 29.44 7.33
C HIS A 464 10.40 28.77 6.14
N GLN A 465 9.77 27.76 5.50
CA GLN A 465 10.34 27.06 4.35
C GLN A 465 10.49 27.96 3.12
N VAL A 466 9.51 28.85 2.88
CA VAL A 466 9.57 29.85 1.81
C VAL A 466 10.67 30.87 2.11
N TYR A 467 10.68 31.42 3.33
CA TYR A 467 11.71 32.38 3.75
C TYR A 467 13.13 31.80 3.61
N ALA A 468 13.35 30.58 4.14
CA ALA A 468 14.65 29.93 4.06
C ALA A 468 15.09 29.64 2.60
N ARG A 469 14.17 29.33 1.71
CA ARG A 469 14.48 29.06 0.30
C ARG A 469 14.88 30.32 -0.48
N TYR A 470 14.24 31.47 -0.21
CA TYR A 470 14.42 32.67 -1.02
C TYR A 470 15.37 33.67 -0.41
N PHE A 471 15.51 33.71 0.92
CA PHE A 471 16.29 34.75 1.63
C PHE A 471 17.55 34.20 2.33
N MET A 472 17.62 32.88 2.66
CA MET A 472 18.80 32.27 3.28
C MET A 472 19.65 31.47 2.28
N LYS A 473 19.64 31.82 1.01
CA LYS A 473 20.26 31.04 -0.08
C LYS A 473 21.78 30.94 0.06
N ASP A 474 22.44 31.93 0.69
CA ASP A 474 23.88 31.99 0.81
C ASP A 474 24.48 31.14 1.92
N ASP A 475 23.75 30.90 3.04
CA ASP A 475 24.24 30.06 4.17
C ASP A 475 24.24 28.55 3.86
N TYR A 476 23.44 28.08 2.90
CA TYR A 476 23.36 26.69 2.51
C TYR A 476 24.34 26.27 1.41
N ALA A 477 24.97 27.23 0.73
CA ALA A 477 26.00 26.94 -0.28
C ALA A 477 27.35 26.59 0.37
N ASP A 478 27.69 27.19 1.52
CA ASP A 478 28.96 26.99 2.20
C ASP A 478 29.10 25.62 2.94
N THR A 479 27.96 24.98 3.32
CA THR A 479 28.03 23.65 3.93
C THR A 479 28.40 22.52 2.95
N LYS A 480 28.39 22.79 1.65
CA LYS A 480 28.85 21.83 0.62
C LYS A 480 30.36 21.85 0.41
N SER A 481 31.05 22.90 0.75
CA SER A 481 32.53 23.02 0.61
C SER A 481 33.29 22.32 1.74
N HIS A 482 32.70 22.18 2.93
CA HIS A 482 33.36 21.57 4.10
C HIS A 482 33.12 20.05 4.28
N SER A 483 32.31 19.41 3.43
CA SER A 483 32.12 17.93 3.47
C SER A 483 32.82 17.20 2.33
N ALA A 484 33.62 17.89 1.54
CA ALA A 484 34.42 17.36 0.42
C ALA A 484 35.95 17.45 0.65
N SER A 485 36.37 17.77 1.88
CA SER A 485 37.78 17.70 2.30
C SER A 485 38.02 16.51 3.22
#